data_8d7779dc0eda692ee2781d11e3ff5b3a
#
_entry.id   8d7779dc0eda692ee2781d11e3ff5b3a
#
_cell.length_a   1.000
_cell.length_b   1.000
_cell.length_c   1.000
_cell.angle_alpha   90.00
_cell.angle_beta   90.00
_cell.angle_gamma   90.00
#
_symmetry.space_group_name_H-M   'P 1'
#
loop_
_entity.id
_entity.type
_entity.pdbx_description
1 polymer ?
#
loop_
_entity_poly.entity_id
_entity_poly.type
_entity_poly.pdbx_seq_one_letter_code
_entity_poly.pdbx_strand_id
1 'polypeptide(L)'
;MSRAGNAAVPRSAFLMVVATLVGLHACMAATRVAASLAVLKQGHPDWVVGVLLSLYAVAPIVLSLWAGRLADRFGFHRPVRWAVGMALVGASLPVFTQHLAALALSGLLTGGAVSVAAVAIQREAGLMARDASDLKRVFSWVALGPALSNSLAPVIAGLLIDQVGFRAAFAFGALLPLLAVAAASRVPRQPALPAGAVHRAAPGHAFELLRLPVLRNLLLVNVAMAAAWDAHSFTVPVVGHARELSASAIGLVLGSFAIAATVVRLAILAWADRIDERRALLAALTLASSVLLVYAWLPGAAGMMLGSALLGVALGSVQPMILSTLHQAAPPDRQGQALALRMVFTNVATIAMPAGFGLLALVGGSAAPMWLMAALLIAARWPASQLRLPASSETDAARV
;
A
#
# COMPACT_ATOMS: atom_id res chain seq x y z
N MET A 1 10.99 -3.87 -41.97
CA MET A 1 9.85 -4.56 -41.37
C MET A 1 8.99 -3.48 -40.69
N SER A 2 7.82 -3.23 -41.26
CA SER A 2 6.88 -2.17 -40.91
C SER A 2 6.45 -2.24 -39.43
N ARG A 3 6.65 -1.16 -38.68
CA ARG A 3 6.00 -0.94 -37.39
C ARG A 3 4.50 -0.84 -37.66
N ALA A 4 3.77 -1.92 -37.43
CA ALA A 4 2.32 -1.90 -37.37
C ALA A 4 1.90 -0.80 -36.42
N GLY A 5 1.06 0.12 -36.91
CA GLY A 5 0.69 1.36 -36.25
C GLY A 5 0.21 1.12 -34.82
N ASN A 6 0.89 1.73 -33.88
CA ASN A 6 0.53 1.79 -32.47
C ASN A 6 -0.69 2.73 -32.38
N ALA A 7 -1.90 2.20 -32.60
CA ALA A 7 -3.13 2.93 -32.35
C ALA A 7 -3.10 3.35 -30.88
N ALA A 8 -3.22 4.65 -30.64
CA ALA A 8 -3.22 5.21 -29.30
C ALA A 8 -4.25 4.48 -28.44
N VAL A 9 -3.81 3.85 -27.35
CA VAL A 9 -4.74 3.20 -26.42
C VAL A 9 -5.75 4.24 -25.95
N PRO A 10 -7.06 3.98 -26.11
CA PRO A 10 -8.09 4.96 -25.73
C PRO A 10 -7.94 5.31 -24.23
N ARG A 11 -8.02 6.58 -23.88
CA ARG A 11 -8.04 7.03 -22.48
C ARG A 11 -9.09 6.30 -21.65
N SER A 12 -10.20 5.92 -22.26
CA SER A 12 -11.24 5.11 -21.64
C SER A 12 -10.76 3.73 -21.18
N ALA A 13 -9.95 3.04 -21.99
CA ALA A 13 -9.39 1.73 -21.61
C ALA A 13 -8.47 1.83 -20.40
N PHE A 14 -7.64 2.86 -20.35
CA PHE A 14 -6.76 3.12 -19.19
C PHE A 14 -7.58 3.43 -17.93
N LEU A 15 -8.62 4.25 -18.01
CA LEU A 15 -9.52 4.53 -16.89
C LEU A 15 -10.20 3.24 -16.39
N MET A 16 -10.56 2.31 -17.28
CA MET A 16 -11.13 1.01 -16.88
C MET A 16 -10.11 0.13 -16.15
N VAL A 17 -8.83 0.16 -16.53
CA VAL A 17 -7.75 -0.52 -15.80
C VAL A 17 -7.62 0.04 -14.38
N VAL A 18 -7.62 1.36 -14.22
CA VAL A 18 -7.56 2.02 -12.90
C VAL A 18 -8.83 1.72 -12.09
N ALA A 19 -10.02 1.79 -12.70
CA ALA A 19 -11.29 1.47 -12.03
C ALA A 19 -11.33 0.01 -11.53
N THR A 20 -10.75 -0.93 -12.28
CA THR A 20 -10.60 -2.32 -11.85
C THR A 20 -9.77 -2.42 -10.56
N LEU A 21 -8.66 -1.69 -10.50
CA LEU A 21 -7.82 -1.65 -9.30
C LEU A 21 -8.56 -1.01 -8.11
N VAL A 22 -9.25 0.12 -8.35
CA VAL A 22 -10.05 0.79 -7.32
C VAL A 22 -11.08 -0.16 -6.73
N GLY A 23 -11.85 -0.88 -7.55
CA GLY A 23 -12.87 -1.81 -7.07
C GLY A 23 -12.31 -2.92 -6.18
N LEU A 24 -11.22 -3.57 -6.61
CA LEU A 24 -10.60 -4.65 -5.83
C LEU A 24 -9.90 -4.14 -4.57
N HIS A 25 -9.21 -3.01 -4.67
CA HIS A 25 -8.52 -2.43 -3.51
C HIS A 25 -9.49 -1.87 -2.48
N ALA A 26 -10.59 -1.25 -2.92
CA ALA A 26 -11.65 -0.76 -2.03
C ALA A 26 -12.39 -1.92 -1.33
N CYS A 27 -12.60 -3.05 -2.02
CA CYS A 27 -13.10 -4.28 -1.40
C CYS A 27 -12.21 -4.72 -0.22
N MET A 28 -10.89 -4.82 -0.44
CA MET A 28 -9.94 -5.16 0.61
C MET A 28 -9.95 -4.13 1.75
N ALA A 29 -9.95 -2.84 1.43
CA ALA A 29 -9.90 -1.77 2.44
C ALA A 29 -11.17 -1.75 3.31
N ALA A 30 -12.36 -1.92 2.72
CA ALA A 30 -13.62 -2.00 3.44
C ALA A 30 -13.69 -3.24 4.35
N THR A 31 -13.36 -4.43 3.79
CA THR A 31 -13.40 -5.69 4.56
C THR A 31 -12.36 -5.71 5.68
N ARG A 32 -11.18 -5.11 5.48
CA ARG A 32 -10.12 -4.99 6.49
C ARG A 32 -10.59 -4.22 7.71
N VAL A 33 -11.22 -3.06 7.53
CA VAL A 33 -11.75 -2.26 8.64
C VAL A 33 -12.94 -2.96 9.30
N ALA A 34 -13.89 -3.47 8.53
CA ALA A 34 -15.04 -4.16 9.06
C ALA A 34 -14.64 -5.41 9.86
N ALA A 35 -13.67 -6.19 9.38
CA ALA A 35 -13.18 -7.38 10.07
C ALA A 35 -12.45 -7.03 11.38
N SER A 36 -11.61 -6.00 11.39
CA SER A 36 -10.93 -5.53 12.61
C SER A 36 -11.94 -5.11 13.68
N LEU A 37 -12.94 -4.31 13.31
CA LEU A 37 -13.97 -3.85 14.25
C LEU A 37 -14.92 -4.98 14.69
N ALA A 38 -15.23 -5.95 13.80
CA ALA A 38 -16.04 -7.12 14.16
C ALA A 38 -15.36 -7.98 15.22
N VAL A 39 -14.06 -8.24 15.09
CA VAL A 39 -13.24 -8.98 16.06
C VAL A 39 -13.23 -8.28 17.41
N LEU A 40 -13.01 -6.96 17.44
CA LEU A 40 -13.00 -6.17 18.67
C LEU A 40 -14.38 -6.16 19.33
N LYS A 41 -15.47 -5.97 18.55
CA LYS A 41 -16.84 -6.00 19.07
C LYS A 41 -17.25 -7.36 19.65
N GLN A 42 -16.66 -8.45 19.15
CA GLN A 42 -16.85 -9.80 19.70
C GLN A 42 -16.08 -10.04 21.00
N GLY A 43 -15.33 -9.06 21.49
CA GLY A 43 -14.54 -9.18 22.72
C GLY A 43 -13.23 -9.94 22.57
N HIS A 44 -12.77 -10.18 21.33
CA HIS A 44 -11.47 -10.78 21.11
C HIS A 44 -10.34 -9.82 21.49
N PRO A 45 -9.22 -10.32 22.03
CA PRO A 45 -8.09 -9.48 22.40
C PRO A 45 -7.40 -8.86 21.18
N ASP A 46 -6.70 -7.73 21.38
CA ASP A 46 -6.07 -6.91 20.33
C ASP A 46 -5.10 -7.70 19.42
N TRP A 47 -4.42 -8.72 19.98
CA TRP A 47 -3.52 -9.55 19.17
C TRP A 47 -4.22 -10.30 18.03
N VAL A 48 -5.51 -10.63 18.19
CA VAL A 48 -6.31 -11.26 17.13
C VAL A 48 -6.48 -10.32 15.94
N VAL A 49 -6.65 -9.01 16.20
CA VAL A 49 -6.65 -7.99 15.14
C VAL A 49 -5.30 -7.96 14.43
N GLY A 50 -4.20 -8.02 15.18
CA GLY A 50 -2.85 -8.05 14.61
C GLY A 50 -2.64 -9.25 13.67
N VAL A 51 -3.00 -10.45 14.13
CA VAL A 51 -2.94 -11.67 13.31
C VAL A 51 -3.84 -11.55 12.08
N LEU A 52 -5.07 -11.07 12.26
CA LEU A 52 -6.01 -10.88 11.16
C LEU A 52 -5.43 -9.93 10.08
N LEU A 53 -4.86 -8.79 10.48
CA LEU A 53 -4.24 -7.84 9.56
C LEU A 53 -3.03 -8.45 8.82
N SER A 54 -2.25 -9.29 9.50
CA SER A 54 -1.13 -10.01 8.87
C SER A 54 -1.60 -10.96 7.76
N LEU A 55 -2.78 -11.58 7.91
CA LEU A 55 -3.33 -12.49 6.90
C LEU A 55 -3.63 -11.79 5.57
N TYR A 56 -3.99 -10.50 5.59
CA TYR A 56 -4.14 -9.71 4.35
C TYR A 56 -2.83 -9.56 3.58
N ALA A 57 -1.68 -9.71 4.25
CA ALA A 57 -0.36 -9.57 3.64
C ALA A 57 0.31 -10.92 3.32
N VAL A 58 -0.14 -12.04 3.90
CA VAL A 58 0.46 -13.37 3.67
C VAL A 58 0.21 -13.87 2.25
N ALA A 59 -1.05 -13.85 1.79
CA ALA A 59 -1.41 -14.32 0.47
C ALA A 59 -0.68 -13.59 -0.68
N PRO A 60 -0.47 -12.27 -0.65
CA PRO A 60 0.35 -11.53 -1.61
C PRO A 60 1.74 -12.10 -1.85
N ILE A 61 2.44 -12.58 -0.83
CA ILE A 61 3.81 -13.13 -0.99
C ILE A 61 3.78 -14.41 -1.83
N VAL A 62 2.85 -15.30 -1.50
CA VAL A 62 2.76 -16.59 -2.19
C VAL A 62 2.23 -16.42 -3.62
N LEU A 63 1.23 -15.57 -3.78
CA LEU A 63 0.49 -15.43 -5.03
C LEU A 63 1.15 -14.48 -6.04
N SER A 64 2.02 -13.54 -5.61
CA SER A 64 2.62 -12.55 -6.53
C SER A 64 3.46 -13.19 -7.64
N LEU A 65 4.27 -14.20 -7.32
CA LEU A 65 5.08 -14.92 -8.30
C LEU A 65 4.21 -15.72 -9.30
N TRP A 66 3.17 -16.37 -8.78
CA TRP A 66 2.19 -17.08 -9.60
C TRP A 66 1.40 -16.11 -10.49
N ALA A 67 0.99 -14.96 -9.94
CA ALA A 67 0.28 -13.91 -10.66
C ALA A 67 1.12 -13.33 -11.81
N GLY A 68 2.43 -13.14 -11.60
CA GLY A 68 3.36 -12.72 -12.65
C GLY A 68 3.36 -13.68 -13.84
N ARG A 69 3.58 -14.98 -13.57
CA ARG A 69 3.54 -16.02 -14.62
C ARG A 69 2.20 -16.09 -15.33
N LEU A 70 1.11 -15.94 -14.58
CA LEU A 70 -0.24 -15.95 -15.12
C LEU A 70 -0.50 -14.73 -16.01
N ALA A 71 -0.04 -13.54 -15.61
CA ALA A 71 -0.14 -12.32 -16.37
C ALA A 71 0.72 -12.35 -17.66
N ASP A 72 1.92 -12.90 -17.57
CA ASP A 72 2.79 -13.05 -18.74
C ASP A 72 2.21 -14.01 -19.79
N ARG A 73 1.63 -15.12 -19.32
CA ARG A 73 1.09 -16.15 -20.22
C ARG A 73 -0.28 -15.78 -20.79
N PHE A 74 -1.14 -15.12 -20.01
CA PHE A 74 -2.56 -14.93 -20.35
C PHE A 74 -3.01 -13.46 -20.39
N GLY A 75 -2.08 -12.51 -20.22
CA GLY A 75 -2.37 -11.09 -20.22
C GLY A 75 -3.20 -10.65 -19.00
N PHE A 76 -3.95 -9.56 -19.17
CA PHE A 76 -4.71 -8.88 -18.12
C PHE A 76 -5.94 -9.66 -17.60
N HIS A 77 -6.76 -10.20 -18.50
CA HIS A 77 -8.13 -10.63 -18.16
C HIS A 77 -8.20 -11.90 -17.29
N ARG A 78 -7.34 -12.90 -17.50
CA ARG A 78 -7.39 -14.14 -16.70
C ARG A 78 -6.98 -13.92 -15.24
N PRO A 79 -5.84 -13.24 -14.92
CA PRO A 79 -5.49 -12.93 -13.54
C PRO A 79 -6.55 -12.09 -12.85
N VAL A 80 -7.12 -11.07 -13.55
CA VAL A 80 -8.16 -10.22 -12.98
C VAL A 80 -9.44 -11.02 -12.67
N ARG A 81 -9.86 -11.96 -13.52
CA ARG A 81 -11.01 -12.84 -13.20
C ARG A 81 -10.77 -13.70 -11.98
N TRP A 82 -9.57 -14.26 -11.81
CA TRP A 82 -9.20 -14.99 -10.59
C TRP A 82 -9.23 -14.06 -9.36
N ALA A 83 -8.66 -12.86 -9.48
CA ALA A 83 -8.69 -11.86 -8.41
C ALA A 83 -10.13 -11.48 -8.02
N VAL A 84 -11.01 -11.22 -8.99
CA VAL A 84 -12.42 -10.93 -8.74
C VAL A 84 -13.12 -12.11 -8.04
N GLY A 85 -12.90 -13.34 -8.50
CA GLY A 85 -13.44 -14.54 -7.86
C GLY A 85 -13.02 -14.67 -6.40
N MET A 86 -11.71 -14.50 -6.13
CA MET A 86 -11.17 -14.51 -4.77
C MET A 86 -11.76 -13.39 -3.91
N ALA A 87 -11.87 -12.17 -4.44
CA ALA A 87 -12.43 -11.03 -3.72
C ALA A 87 -13.92 -11.21 -3.42
N LEU A 88 -14.69 -11.71 -4.39
CA LEU A 88 -16.12 -12.02 -4.20
C LEU A 88 -16.34 -13.05 -3.09
N VAL A 89 -15.64 -14.19 -3.17
CA VAL A 89 -15.74 -15.24 -2.14
C VAL A 89 -15.29 -14.66 -0.79
N GLY A 90 -14.11 -14.01 -0.74
CA GLY A 90 -13.55 -13.49 0.49
C GLY A 90 -14.43 -12.44 1.17
N ALA A 91 -15.00 -11.49 0.42
CA ALA A 91 -15.85 -10.45 0.98
C ALA A 91 -17.27 -10.94 1.29
N SER A 92 -17.78 -11.96 0.58
CA SER A 92 -19.12 -12.51 0.82
C SER A 92 -19.20 -13.40 2.05
N LEU A 93 -18.14 -14.14 2.41
CA LEU A 93 -18.13 -15.02 3.58
C LEU A 93 -18.59 -14.31 4.87
N PRO A 94 -18.07 -13.12 5.24
CA PRO A 94 -18.48 -12.46 6.47
C PRO A 94 -19.90 -11.87 6.43
N VAL A 95 -20.53 -11.78 5.27
CA VAL A 95 -21.96 -11.40 5.17
C VAL A 95 -22.84 -12.46 5.83
N PHE A 96 -22.48 -13.73 5.67
CA PHE A 96 -23.25 -14.86 6.20
C PHE A 96 -22.84 -15.22 7.63
N THR A 97 -21.53 -15.20 7.92
CA THR A 97 -21.00 -15.53 9.24
C THR A 97 -19.76 -14.69 9.57
N GLN A 98 -19.76 -14.10 10.75
CA GLN A 98 -18.64 -13.30 11.25
C GLN A 98 -17.73 -14.10 12.22
N HIS A 99 -17.78 -15.43 12.12
CA HIS A 99 -16.86 -16.28 12.87
C HIS A 99 -15.39 -15.97 12.48
N LEU A 100 -14.49 -16.08 13.43
CA LEU A 100 -13.08 -15.69 13.25
C LEU A 100 -12.43 -16.38 12.03
N ALA A 101 -12.74 -17.65 11.78
CA ALA A 101 -12.22 -18.37 10.61
C ALA A 101 -12.71 -17.77 9.27
N ALA A 102 -13.95 -17.29 9.21
CA ALA A 102 -14.47 -16.62 8.02
C ALA A 102 -13.82 -15.26 7.80
N LEU A 103 -13.58 -14.50 8.86
CA LEU A 103 -12.85 -13.23 8.81
C LEU A 103 -11.40 -13.44 8.38
N ALA A 104 -10.72 -14.47 8.91
CA ALA A 104 -9.37 -14.85 8.53
C ALA A 104 -9.27 -15.24 7.04
N LEU A 105 -10.19 -16.08 6.57
CA LEU A 105 -10.24 -16.48 5.16
C LEU A 105 -10.58 -15.31 4.24
N SER A 106 -11.45 -14.40 4.69
CA SER A 106 -11.75 -13.14 4.00
C SER A 106 -10.48 -12.31 3.82
N GLY A 107 -9.66 -12.16 4.87
CA GLY A 107 -8.38 -11.45 4.81
C GLY A 107 -7.40 -12.05 3.79
N LEU A 108 -7.20 -13.37 3.85
CA LEU A 108 -6.35 -14.09 2.90
C LEU A 108 -6.82 -13.92 1.45
N LEU A 109 -8.10 -14.12 1.20
CA LEU A 109 -8.65 -14.08 -0.16
C LEU A 109 -8.67 -12.66 -0.74
N THR A 110 -9.11 -11.66 0.03
CA THR A 110 -9.17 -10.27 -0.48
C THR A 110 -7.79 -9.65 -0.60
N GLY A 111 -6.86 -9.93 0.32
CA GLY A 111 -5.46 -9.53 0.21
C GLY A 111 -4.77 -10.16 -1.00
N GLY A 112 -4.95 -11.48 -1.18
CA GLY A 112 -4.45 -12.20 -2.34
C GLY A 112 -5.03 -11.69 -3.67
N ALA A 113 -6.32 -11.39 -3.70
CA ALA A 113 -6.99 -10.82 -4.87
C ALA A 113 -6.35 -9.51 -5.33
N VAL A 114 -6.11 -8.60 -4.39
CA VAL A 114 -5.45 -7.31 -4.70
C VAL A 114 -4.06 -7.54 -5.27
N SER A 115 -3.27 -8.46 -4.72
CA SER A 115 -1.93 -8.76 -5.22
C SER A 115 -1.96 -9.30 -6.65
N VAL A 116 -2.82 -10.29 -6.93
CA VAL A 116 -2.95 -10.89 -8.26
C VAL A 116 -3.39 -9.83 -9.28
N ALA A 117 -4.36 -9.00 -8.93
CA ALA A 117 -4.81 -7.91 -9.79
C ALA A 117 -3.75 -6.85 -10.01
N ALA A 118 -3.04 -6.43 -8.96
CA ALA A 118 -2.02 -5.37 -9.05
C ALA A 118 -0.91 -5.73 -10.03
N VAL A 119 -0.44 -6.99 -10.04
CA VAL A 119 0.57 -7.47 -10.98
C VAL A 119 0.06 -7.37 -12.42
N ALA A 120 -1.16 -7.86 -12.69
CA ALA A 120 -1.75 -7.82 -14.03
C ALA A 120 -2.03 -6.38 -14.50
N ILE A 121 -2.52 -5.53 -13.59
CA ILE A 121 -2.83 -4.12 -13.86
C ILE A 121 -1.56 -3.32 -14.14
N GLN A 122 -0.50 -3.51 -13.34
CA GLN A 122 0.77 -2.81 -13.54
C GLN A 122 1.42 -3.22 -14.87
N ARG A 123 1.35 -4.51 -15.23
CA ARG A 123 1.83 -5.00 -16.52
C ARG A 123 1.05 -4.35 -17.67
N GLU A 124 -0.28 -4.39 -17.61
CA GLU A 124 -1.14 -3.82 -18.65
C GLU A 124 -0.93 -2.30 -18.79
N ALA A 125 -0.88 -1.59 -17.67
CA ALA A 125 -0.60 -0.16 -17.63
C ALA A 125 0.78 0.17 -18.24
N GLY A 126 1.80 -0.63 -17.93
CA GLY A 126 3.13 -0.47 -18.53
C GLY A 126 3.14 -0.63 -20.05
N LEU A 127 2.32 -1.56 -20.57
CA LEU A 127 2.17 -1.75 -22.02
C LEU A 127 1.39 -0.61 -22.70
N MET A 128 0.60 0.15 -21.96
CA MET A 128 -0.14 1.31 -22.47
C MET A 128 0.74 2.57 -22.58
N ALA A 129 1.88 2.62 -21.92
CA ALA A 129 2.81 3.74 -21.99
C ALA A 129 3.57 3.75 -23.33
N ARG A 130 3.70 4.93 -23.94
CA ARG A 130 4.36 5.12 -25.24
C ARG A 130 5.85 5.34 -25.13
N ASP A 131 6.27 6.02 -24.08
CA ASP A 131 7.65 6.37 -23.77
C ASP A 131 7.90 6.42 -22.28
N ALA A 132 9.12 6.71 -21.86
CA ALA A 132 9.51 6.77 -20.45
C ALA A 132 8.80 7.86 -19.65
N SER A 133 8.42 8.98 -20.30
CA SER A 133 7.70 10.08 -19.65
C SER A 133 6.24 9.71 -19.42
N ASP A 134 5.62 9.08 -20.41
CA ASP A 134 4.26 8.57 -20.33
C ASP A 134 4.14 7.44 -19.30
N LEU A 135 5.18 6.61 -19.16
CA LEU A 135 5.25 5.55 -18.16
C LEU A 135 5.13 6.10 -16.72
N LYS A 136 5.82 7.21 -16.41
CA LYS A 136 5.70 7.88 -15.11
C LYS A 136 4.28 8.34 -14.84
N ARG A 137 3.63 8.95 -15.84
CA ARG A 137 2.24 9.41 -15.76
C ARG A 137 1.28 8.25 -15.53
N VAL A 138 1.42 7.18 -16.30
CA VAL A 138 0.60 5.97 -16.19
C VAL A 138 0.69 5.35 -14.79
N PHE A 139 1.89 5.15 -14.26
CA PHE A 139 2.05 4.60 -12.91
C PHE A 139 1.58 5.55 -11.81
N SER A 140 1.67 6.86 -12.01
CA SER A 140 1.09 7.84 -11.07
C SER A 140 -0.42 7.70 -10.98
N TRP A 141 -1.12 7.54 -12.10
CA TRP A 141 -2.55 7.27 -12.13
C TRP A 141 -2.92 5.92 -11.48
N VAL A 142 -2.14 4.87 -11.75
CA VAL A 142 -2.35 3.57 -11.10
C VAL A 142 -2.20 3.68 -9.59
N ALA A 143 -1.25 4.48 -9.11
CA ALA A 143 -1.05 4.71 -7.68
C ALA A 143 -2.20 5.46 -7.00
N LEU A 144 -3.01 6.23 -7.76
CA LEU A 144 -4.22 6.88 -7.22
C LEU A 144 -5.31 5.86 -6.87
N GLY A 145 -5.34 4.69 -7.50
CA GLY A 145 -6.33 3.66 -7.19
C GLY A 145 -6.33 3.25 -5.71
N PRO A 146 -5.21 2.73 -5.18
CA PRO A 146 -5.09 2.42 -3.75
C PRO A 146 -5.34 3.63 -2.84
N ALA A 147 -4.88 4.83 -3.24
CA ALA A 147 -5.06 6.04 -2.46
C ALA A 147 -6.55 6.39 -2.29
N LEU A 148 -7.32 6.39 -3.38
CA LEU A 148 -8.75 6.64 -3.36
C LEU A 148 -9.51 5.56 -2.56
N SER A 149 -9.14 4.29 -2.76
CA SER A 149 -9.75 3.17 -2.05
C SER A 149 -9.55 3.27 -0.54
N ASN A 150 -8.31 3.55 -0.09
CA ASN A 150 -8.01 3.70 1.34
C ASN A 150 -8.61 4.97 1.95
N SER A 151 -8.93 5.99 1.15
CA SER A 151 -9.57 7.21 1.64
C SER A 151 -11.08 7.02 1.84
N LEU A 152 -11.76 6.37 0.92
CA LEU A 152 -13.22 6.30 0.89
C LEU A 152 -13.79 5.02 1.51
N ALA A 153 -13.20 3.85 1.22
CA ALA A 153 -13.77 2.58 1.62
C ALA A 153 -13.87 2.39 3.15
N PRO A 154 -12.90 2.79 3.99
CA PRO A 154 -13.03 2.74 5.44
C PRO A 154 -14.15 3.63 5.97
N VAL A 155 -14.32 4.83 5.39
CA VAL A 155 -15.38 5.77 5.79
C VAL A 155 -16.75 5.18 5.51
N ILE A 156 -16.95 4.69 4.27
CA ILE A 156 -18.23 4.08 3.86
C ILE A 156 -18.51 2.82 4.70
N ALA A 157 -17.50 1.97 4.92
CA ALA A 157 -17.67 0.78 5.75
C ALA A 157 -18.05 1.15 7.19
N GLY A 158 -17.41 2.16 7.78
CA GLY A 158 -17.74 2.66 9.12
C GLY A 158 -19.17 3.19 9.22
N LEU A 159 -19.60 4.01 8.26
CA LEU A 159 -20.99 4.51 8.19
C LEU A 159 -22.01 3.36 8.08
N LEU A 160 -21.73 2.37 7.24
CA LEU A 160 -22.62 1.21 7.09
C LEU A 160 -22.66 0.36 8.36
N ILE A 161 -21.56 0.23 9.09
CA ILE A 161 -21.53 -0.49 10.37
C ILE A 161 -22.44 0.21 11.39
N ASP A 162 -22.33 1.54 11.51
CA ASP A 162 -23.09 2.31 12.49
C ASP A 162 -24.60 2.37 12.17
N GLN A 163 -24.96 2.49 10.89
CA GLN A 163 -26.35 2.69 10.47
C GLN A 163 -27.11 1.38 10.24
N VAL A 164 -26.46 0.35 9.72
CA VAL A 164 -27.10 -0.89 9.27
C VAL A 164 -26.48 -2.14 9.94
N GLY A 165 -25.18 -2.09 10.24
CA GLY A 165 -24.45 -3.18 10.87
C GLY A 165 -23.36 -3.79 9.99
N PHE A 166 -22.58 -4.70 10.57
CA PHE A 166 -21.42 -5.33 9.93
C PHE A 166 -21.74 -6.04 8.61
N ARG A 167 -22.91 -6.70 8.53
CA ARG A 167 -23.33 -7.40 7.31
C ARG A 167 -23.40 -6.45 6.11
N ALA A 168 -23.89 -5.23 6.32
CA ALA A 168 -23.98 -4.21 5.26
C ALA A 168 -22.59 -3.76 4.79
N ALA A 169 -21.64 -3.57 5.70
CA ALA A 169 -20.28 -3.22 5.35
C ALA A 169 -19.56 -4.33 4.55
N PHE A 170 -19.75 -5.59 4.92
CA PHE A 170 -19.22 -6.73 4.16
C PHE A 170 -19.93 -6.90 2.81
N ALA A 171 -21.26 -6.70 2.74
CA ALA A 171 -22.01 -6.71 1.48
C ALA A 171 -21.53 -5.59 0.53
N PHE A 172 -21.28 -4.39 1.05
CA PHE A 172 -20.65 -3.32 0.28
C PHE A 172 -19.30 -3.78 -0.26
N GLY A 173 -18.44 -4.37 0.58
CA GLY A 173 -17.17 -4.96 0.14
C GLY A 173 -17.34 -5.99 -0.97
N ALA A 174 -18.36 -6.85 -0.89
CA ALA A 174 -18.64 -7.88 -1.88
C ALA A 174 -19.21 -7.35 -3.22
N LEU A 175 -19.83 -6.17 -3.22
CA LEU A 175 -20.31 -5.52 -4.45
C LEU A 175 -19.17 -4.89 -5.26
N LEU A 176 -18.11 -4.43 -4.63
CA LEU A 176 -17.00 -3.73 -5.29
C LEU A 176 -16.26 -4.57 -6.35
N PRO A 177 -15.99 -5.87 -6.16
CA PRO A 177 -15.43 -6.73 -7.20
C PRO A 177 -16.34 -6.87 -8.45
N LEU A 178 -17.66 -6.72 -8.32
CA LEU A 178 -18.59 -6.72 -9.47
C LEU A 178 -18.34 -5.48 -10.34
N LEU A 179 -18.13 -4.32 -9.73
CA LEU A 179 -17.72 -3.11 -10.44
C LEU A 179 -16.36 -3.29 -11.12
N ALA A 180 -15.43 -3.96 -10.43
CA ALA A 180 -14.11 -4.27 -10.99
C ALA A 180 -14.22 -5.17 -12.24
N VAL A 181 -15.07 -6.20 -12.24
CA VAL A 181 -15.27 -7.06 -13.41
C VAL A 181 -15.95 -6.31 -14.55
N ALA A 182 -16.92 -5.44 -14.24
CA ALA A 182 -17.59 -4.61 -15.25
C ALA A 182 -16.61 -3.63 -15.91
N ALA A 183 -15.70 -3.05 -15.17
CA ALA A 183 -14.61 -2.23 -15.70
C ALA A 183 -13.61 -3.07 -16.52
N ALA A 184 -13.13 -4.19 -15.98
CA ALA A 184 -12.19 -5.07 -16.65
C ALA A 184 -12.69 -5.63 -17.98
N SER A 185 -14.00 -5.87 -18.10
CA SER A 185 -14.61 -6.37 -19.36
C SER A 185 -14.51 -5.37 -20.51
N ARG A 186 -14.33 -4.08 -20.20
CA ARG A 186 -14.18 -2.99 -21.18
C ARG A 186 -12.72 -2.72 -21.57
N VAL A 187 -11.76 -3.38 -20.93
CA VAL A 187 -10.33 -3.28 -21.31
C VAL A 187 -10.11 -4.10 -22.58
N PRO A 188 -9.53 -3.53 -23.65
CA PRO A 188 -9.22 -4.27 -24.87
C PRO A 188 -8.26 -5.44 -24.58
N ARG A 189 -8.44 -6.54 -25.29
CA ARG A 189 -7.51 -7.68 -25.20
C ARG A 189 -6.25 -7.35 -26.00
N GLN A 190 -5.11 -7.29 -25.30
CA GLN A 190 -3.82 -7.15 -25.96
C GLN A 190 -3.22 -8.55 -26.22
N PRO A 191 -2.45 -8.73 -27.32
CA PRO A 191 -1.72 -9.95 -27.57
C PRO A 191 -0.75 -10.25 -26.42
N ALA A 192 -0.59 -11.53 -26.08
CA ALA A 192 0.45 -11.96 -25.16
C ALA A 192 1.82 -11.58 -25.73
N LEU A 193 2.73 -11.07 -24.89
CA LEU A 193 4.11 -10.83 -25.33
C LEU A 193 4.78 -12.18 -25.71
N PRO A 194 5.61 -12.21 -26.76
CA PRO A 194 6.38 -13.40 -27.10
C PRO A 194 7.17 -13.90 -25.88
N ALA A 195 7.11 -15.21 -25.64
CA ALA A 195 7.87 -15.86 -24.57
C ALA A 195 9.38 -15.74 -24.90
N GLY A 196 10.02 -14.69 -24.42
CA GLY A 196 11.44 -14.40 -24.69
C GLY A 196 11.87 -12.98 -24.29
N ALA A 197 10.93 -12.08 -24.04
CA ALA A 197 11.21 -10.71 -23.56
C ALA A 197 11.50 -10.66 -22.05
N VAL A 198 11.82 -11.77 -21.41
CA VAL A 198 12.25 -11.79 -20.02
C VAL A 198 13.64 -11.14 -19.96
N HIS A 199 13.72 -9.95 -19.37
CA HIS A 199 14.99 -9.31 -19.07
C HIS A 199 15.87 -10.34 -18.35
N ARG A 200 17.06 -10.62 -18.93
CA ARG A 200 18.09 -11.44 -18.27
C ARG A 200 18.35 -10.80 -16.92
N ALA A 201 18.08 -11.56 -15.85
CA ALA A 201 18.41 -11.10 -14.50
C ALA A 201 19.91 -10.76 -14.47
N ALA A 202 20.25 -9.58 -13.99
CA ALA A 202 21.64 -9.19 -13.82
C ALA A 202 22.35 -10.20 -12.90
N PRO A 203 23.60 -10.58 -13.18
CA PRO A 203 24.34 -11.55 -12.38
C PRO A 203 24.55 -11.02 -10.95
N GLY A 204 24.49 -11.91 -9.95
CA GLY A 204 24.71 -11.59 -8.55
C GLY A 204 23.46 -11.69 -7.67
N HIS A 205 23.67 -11.89 -6.37
CA HIS A 205 22.59 -11.99 -5.41
C HIS A 205 22.13 -10.60 -4.96
N ALA A 206 20.81 -10.32 -4.98
CA ALA A 206 20.26 -9.03 -4.57
C ALA A 206 20.73 -8.58 -3.16
N PHE A 207 20.96 -9.53 -2.24
CA PHE A 207 21.44 -9.24 -0.89
C PHE A 207 22.86 -8.64 -0.84
N GLU A 208 23.68 -8.78 -1.89
CA GLU A 208 24.98 -8.10 -1.96
C GLU A 208 24.85 -6.57 -1.98
N LEU A 209 23.71 -6.06 -2.47
CA LEU A 209 23.42 -4.63 -2.47
C LEU A 209 23.35 -4.03 -1.06
N LEU A 210 23.12 -4.84 -0.01
CA LEU A 210 23.16 -4.40 1.38
C LEU A 210 24.58 -4.04 1.85
N ARG A 211 25.62 -4.44 1.12
CA ARG A 211 27.01 -4.00 1.38
C ARG A 211 27.20 -2.52 1.03
N LEU A 212 26.34 -1.96 0.17
CA LEU A 212 26.36 -0.53 -0.14
C LEU A 212 25.66 0.24 1.00
N PRO A 213 26.40 1.09 1.78
CA PRO A 213 25.84 1.74 2.97
C PRO A 213 24.60 2.59 2.65
N VAL A 214 24.58 3.28 1.51
CA VAL A 214 23.44 4.11 1.09
C VAL A 214 22.19 3.27 0.90
N LEU A 215 22.27 2.13 0.20
CA LEU A 215 21.14 1.26 -0.03
C LEU A 215 20.66 0.60 1.27
N ARG A 216 21.57 0.12 2.10
CA ARG A 216 21.24 -0.43 3.42
C ARG A 216 20.52 0.60 4.29
N ASN A 217 21.04 1.81 4.41
CA ASN A 217 20.44 2.87 5.21
C ASN A 217 19.06 3.26 4.67
N LEU A 218 18.92 3.35 3.36
CA LEU A 218 17.63 3.64 2.71
C LEU A 218 16.59 2.56 2.96
N LEU A 219 16.99 1.28 2.91
CA LEU A 219 16.10 0.16 3.19
C LEU A 219 15.68 0.12 4.66
N LEU A 220 16.57 0.44 5.61
CA LEU A 220 16.21 0.57 7.02
C LEU A 220 15.17 1.66 7.25
N VAL A 221 15.35 2.84 6.64
CA VAL A 221 14.37 3.93 6.70
C VAL A 221 13.05 3.49 6.08
N ASN A 222 13.08 2.84 4.91
CA ASN A 222 11.87 2.35 4.24
C ASN A 222 11.07 1.36 5.12
N VAL A 223 11.75 0.39 5.74
CA VAL A 223 11.10 -0.60 6.61
C VAL A 223 10.50 0.07 7.83
N ALA A 224 11.22 0.99 8.48
CA ALA A 224 10.71 1.72 9.65
C ALA A 224 9.45 2.53 9.31
N MET A 225 9.44 3.22 8.16
CA MET A 225 8.29 4.01 7.72
C MET A 225 7.11 3.14 7.28
N ALA A 226 7.36 1.99 6.63
CA ALA A 226 6.32 1.03 6.30
C ALA A 226 5.69 0.42 7.55
N ALA A 227 6.52 0.04 8.52
CA ALA A 227 6.06 -0.47 9.82
C ALA A 227 5.24 0.56 10.61
N ALA A 228 5.60 1.86 10.55
CA ALA A 228 4.81 2.93 11.14
C ALA A 228 3.43 3.08 10.47
N TRP A 229 3.33 2.86 9.17
CA TRP A 229 2.05 2.78 8.46
C TRP A 229 1.18 1.64 8.99
N ASP A 230 1.78 0.46 9.13
CA ASP A 230 1.07 -0.73 9.64
C ASP A 230 0.66 -0.55 11.12
N ALA A 231 1.53 0.10 11.94
CA ALA A 231 1.20 0.44 13.32
C ALA A 231 -0.02 1.39 13.42
N HIS A 232 -0.08 2.43 12.58
CA HIS A 232 -1.26 3.29 12.50
C HIS A 232 -2.51 2.50 12.12
N SER A 233 -2.42 1.65 11.08
CA SER A 233 -3.54 0.84 10.60
C SER A 233 -4.05 -0.19 11.63
N PHE A 234 -3.16 -0.68 12.51
CA PHE A 234 -3.50 -1.55 13.64
C PHE A 234 -4.07 -0.76 14.82
N THR A 235 -3.38 0.31 15.24
CA THR A 235 -3.71 1.01 16.49
C THR A 235 -4.99 1.84 16.39
N VAL A 236 -5.32 2.41 15.22
CA VAL A 236 -6.51 3.24 15.07
C VAL A 236 -7.81 2.48 15.38
N PRO A 237 -8.09 1.29 14.80
CA PRO A 237 -9.26 0.50 15.19
C PRO A 237 -9.23 0.09 16.67
N VAL A 238 -8.08 -0.33 17.18
CA VAL A 238 -7.93 -0.82 18.57
C VAL A 238 -8.17 0.31 19.59
N VAL A 239 -7.46 1.43 19.46
CA VAL A 239 -7.63 2.59 20.36
C VAL A 239 -8.99 3.25 20.17
N GLY A 240 -9.49 3.33 18.93
CA GLY A 240 -10.81 3.87 18.66
C GLY A 240 -11.91 3.04 19.33
N HIS A 241 -11.84 1.73 19.25
CA HIS A 241 -12.76 0.82 19.93
C HIS A 241 -12.66 0.92 21.46
N ALA A 242 -11.43 0.93 22.01
CA ALA A 242 -11.21 1.08 23.45
C ALA A 242 -11.73 2.43 24.01
N ARG A 243 -11.88 3.45 23.15
CA ARG A 243 -12.46 4.75 23.47
C ARG A 243 -13.94 4.88 23.11
N GLU A 244 -14.58 3.78 22.77
CA GLU A 244 -16.00 3.73 22.41
C GLU A 244 -16.37 4.65 21.23
N LEU A 245 -15.40 4.91 20.31
CA LEU A 245 -15.68 5.67 19.10
C LEU A 245 -16.55 4.85 18.15
N SER A 246 -17.46 5.51 17.44
CA SER A 246 -18.27 4.89 16.41
C SER A 246 -17.41 4.35 15.27
N ALA A 247 -17.90 3.35 14.54
CA ALA A 247 -17.17 2.80 13.39
C ALA A 247 -16.95 3.83 12.29
N SER A 248 -17.91 4.75 12.10
CA SER A 248 -17.76 5.90 11.18
C SER A 248 -16.64 6.85 11.61
N ALA A 249 -16.52 7.15 12.91
CA ALA A 249 -15.43 7.98 13.43
C ALA A 249 -14.06 7.31 13.18
N ILE A 250 -13.93 6.01 13.44
CA ILE A 250 -12.72 5.24 13.16
C ILE A 250 -12.42 5.22 11.64
N GLY A 251 -13.43 5.04 10.81
CA GLY A 251 -13.32 5.12 9.35
C GLY A 251 -12.82 6.49 8.87
N LEU A 252 -13.33 7.59 9.47
CA LEU A 252 -12.90 8.96 9.18
C LEU A 252 -11.45 9.21 9.60
N VAL A 253 -11.02 8.67 10.74
CA VAL A 253 -9.62 8.74 11.20
C VAL A 253 -8.69 8.07 10.19
N LEU A 254 -9.03 6.86 9.72
CA LEU A 254 -8.26 6.17 8.68
C LEU A 254 -8.32 6.89 7.32
N GLY A 255 -9.49 7.43 6.98
CA GLY A 255 -9.68 8.22 5.76
C GLY A 255 -8.86 9.51 5.75
N SER A 256 -8.79 10.24 6.87
CA SER A 256 -8.00 11.47 6.99
C SER A 256 -6.51 11.23 6.74
N PHE A 257 -5.97 10.13 7.25
CA PHE A 257 -4.61 9.67 6.96
C PHE A 257 -4.41 9.45 5.45
N ALA A 258 -5.29 8.69 4.81
CA ALA A 258 -5.14 8.34 3.40
C ALA A 258 -5.33 9.55 2.47
N ILE A 259 -6.25 10.46 2.80
CA ILE A 259 -6.43 11.72 2.08
C ILE A 259 -5.16 12.57 2.18
N ALA A 260 -4.64 12.76 3.40
CA ALA A 260 -3.42 13.55 3.61
C ALA A 260 -2.20 12.95 2.89
N ALA A 261 -2.05 11.62 2.92
CA ALA A 261 -1.01 10.91 2.18
C ALA A 261 -1.15 11.08 0.65
N THR A 262 -2.37 11.17 0.15
CA THR A 262 -2.63 11.42 -1.27
C THR A 262 -2.29 12.86 -1.63
N VAL A 263 -2.74 13.82 -0.84
CA VAL A 263 -2.51 15.25 -1.07
C VAL A 263 -1.01 15.56 -1.08
N VAL A 264 -0.25 15.04 -0.11
CA VAL A 264 1.21 15.28 -0.08
C VAL A 264 1.93 14.65 -1.27
N ARG A 265 1.50 13.49 -1.75
CA ARG A 265 2.08 12.89 -2.97
C ARG A 265 1.82 13.74 -4.22
N LEU A 266 0.63 14.28 -4.35
CA LEU A 266 0.31 15.22 -5.44
C LEU A 266 1.11 16.51 -5.32
N ALA A 267 1.29 17.03 -4.10
CA ALA A 267 2.13 18.20 -3.84
C ALA A 267 3.61 17.93 -4.23
N ILE A 268 4.15 16.76 -3.87
CA ILE A 268 5.52 16.37 -4.25
C ILE A 268 5.66 16.30 -5.78
N LEU A 269 4.67 15.78 -6.50
CA LEU A 269 4.71 15.76 -7.97
C LEU A 269 4.78 17.18 -8.57
N ALA A 270 4.10 18.16 -7.94
CA ALA A 270 4.07 19.55 -8.41
C ALA A 270 5.39 20.30 -8.11
N TRP A 271 6.11 19.91 -7.06
CA TRP A 271 7.32 20.62 -6.58
C TRP A 271 8.56 19.72 -6.52
N ALA A 272 8.57 18.61 -7.27
CA ALA A 272 9.65 17.60 -7.22
C ALA A 272 11.05 18.19 -7.37
N ASP A 273 11.24 19.14 -8.31
CA ASP A 273 12.53 19.75 -8.62
C ASP A 273 13.09 20.67 -7.50
N ARG A 274 12.25 21.00 -6.50
CA ARG A 274 12.62 21.91 -5.39
C ARG A 274 12.84 21.18 -4.07
N ILE A 275 12.60 19.86 -4.04
CA ILE A 275 12.63 19.07 -2.81
C ILE A 275 14.01 18.42 -2.66
N ASP A 276 14.69 18.75 -1.56
CA ASP A 276 15.85 18.00 -1.08
C ASP A 276 15.36 16.73 -0.38
N GLU A 277 15.59 15.55 -0.99
CA GLU A 277 15.09 14.28 -0.51
C GLU A 277 15.55 13.95 0.92
N ARG A 278 16.81 14.27 1.26
CA ARG A 278 17.37 14.02 2.59
C ARG A 278 16.67 14.86 3.66
N ARG A 279 16.50 16.16 3.42
CA ARG A 279 15.81 17.07 4.36
C ARG A 279 14.36 16.66 4.52
N ALA A 280 13.69 16.31 3.43
CA ALA A 280 12.31 15.88 3.45
C ALA A 280 12.13 14.54 4.19
N LEU A 281 13.04 13.56 4.02
CA LEU A 281 13.05 12.32 4.79
C LEU A 281 13.23 12.57 6.29
N LEU A 282 14.19 13.44 6.67
CA LEU A 282 14.42 13.80 8.08
C LEU A 282 13.22 14.53 8.69
N ALA A 283 12.60 15.44 7.94
CA ALA A 283 11.37 16.13 8.37
C ALA A 283 10.21 15.15 8.56
N ALA A 284 10.01 14.21 7.61
CA ALA A 284 9.00 13.18 7.69
C ALA A 284 9.21 12.25 8.89
N LEU A 285 10.44 11.79 9.14
CA LEU A 285 10.80 10.97 10.30
C LEU A 285 10.53 11.71 11.61
N THR A 286 10.89 13.01 11.67
CA THR A 286 10.65 13.85 12.85
C THR A 286 9.16 14.04 13.09
N LEU A 287 8.40 14.42 12.06
CA LEU A 287 6.96 14.61 12.18
C LEU A 287 6.26 13.31 12.59
N ALA A 288 6.56 12.19 11.91
CA ALA A 288 5.95 10.91 12.21
C ALA A 288 6.25 10.45 13.64
N SER A 289 7.52 10.50 14.07
CA SER A 289 7.89 10.11 15.45
C SER A 289 7.24 11.00 16.50
N SER A 290 7.18 12.31 16.30
CA SER A 290 6.53 13.25 17.23
C SER A 290 5.05 12.96 17.37
N VAL A 291 4.35 12.75 16.24
CA VAL A 291 2.91 12.44 16.27
C VAL A 291 2.67 11.07 16.91
N LEU A 292 3.45 10.03 16.58
CA LEU A 292 3.29 8.71 17.18
C LEU A 292 3.52 8.71 18.69
N LEU A 293 4.45 9.52 19.19
CA LEU A 293 4.67 9.68 20.63
C LEU A 293 3.43 10.17 21.35
N VAL A 294 2.73 11.17 20.80
CA VAL A 294 1.58 11.82 21.45
C VAL A 294 0.23 11.24 21.03
N TYR A 295 0.20 10.35 20.04
CA TYR A 295 -1.05 9.90 19.42
C TYR A 295 -2.05 9.32 20.42
N ALA A 296 -1.55 8.56 21.40
CA ALA A 296 -2.37 7.94 22.43
C ALA A 296 -3.08 8.93 23.37
N TRP A 297 -2.62 10.18 23.44
CA TRP A 297 -3.22 11.24 24.27
C TRP A 297 -4.08 12.22 23.47
N LEU A 298 -4.15 12.06 22.14
CA LEU A 298 -4.99 12.95 21.33
C LEU A 298 -6.47 12.79 21.70
N PRO A 299 -7.19 13.89 21.92
CA PRO A 299 -8.56 13.84 22.44
C PRO A 299 -9.56 13.47 21.34
N GLY A 300 -10.43 12.50 21.64
CA GLY A 300 -11.59 12.14 20.81
C GLY A 300 -11.26 11.84 19.33
N ALA A 301 -12.28 11.74 18.51
CA ALA A 301 -12.13 11.45 17.08
C ALA A 301 -11.40 12.58 16.33
N ALA A 302 -11.71 13.85 16.64
CA ALA A 302 -11.11 14.99 15.95
C ALA A 302 -9.59 15.08 16.16
N GLY A 303 -9.11 14.87 17.40
CA GLY A 303 -7.68 14.81 17.71
C GLY A 303 -6.99 13.65 16.96
N MET A 304 -7.60 12.46 16.97
CA MET A 304 -7.08 11.32 16.23
C MET A 304 -7.07 11.56 14.71
N MET A 305 -8.09 12.23 14.14
CA MET A 305 -8.11 12.61 12.72
C MET A 305 -6.96 13.57 12.37
N LEU A 306 -6.71 14.58 13.20
CA LEU A 306 -5.59 15.51 13.00
C LEU A 306 -4.24 14.77 13.07
N GLY A 307 -4.03 13.96 14.10
CA GLY A 307 -2.82 13.14 14.23
C GLY A 307 -2.64 12.20 13.04
N SER A 308 -3.71 11.54 12.59
CA SER A 308 -3.68 10.67 11.41
C SER A 308 -3.39 11.44 10.13
N ALA A 309 -3.94 12.63 9.94
CA ALA A 309 -3.63 13.48 8.79
C ALA A 309 -2.14 13.89 8.78
N LEU A 310 -1.58 14.28 9.92
CA LEU A 310 -0.15 14.60 10.05
C LEU A 310 0.73 13.39 9.77
N LEU A 311 0.35 12.19 10.26
CA LEU A 311 1.03 10.94 9.90
C LEU A 311 0.89 10.65 8.41
N GLY A 312 -0.26 10.90 7.81
CA GLY A 312 -0.51 10.75 6.39
C GLY A 312 0.42 11.63 5.55
N VAL A 313 0.62 12.90 5.93
CA VAL A 313 1.61 13.79 5.31
C VAL A 313 3.02 13.22 5.44
N ALA A 314 3.43 12.83 6.64
CA ALA A 314 4.77 12.31 6.89
C ALA A 314 5.04 11.00 6.12
N LEU A 315 4.21 9.97 6.33
CA LEU A 315 4.41 8.64 5.74
C LEU A 315 4.11 8.61 4.24
N GLY A 316 3.17 9.44 3.79
CA GLY A 316 2.80 9.57 2.37
C GLY A 316 3.91 10.19 1.52
N SER A 317 4.70 11.11 2.07
CA SER A 317 5.79 11.79 1.37
C SER A 317 7.00 10.90 1.10
N VAL A 318 7.23 9.88 1.93
CA VAL A 318 8.48 9.11 1.95
C VAL A 318 8.61 8.17 0.76
N GLN A 319 7.54 7.52 0.35
CA GLN A 319 7.60 6.49 -0.70
C GLN A 319 8.17 7.00 -2.04
N PRO A 320 7.74 8.16 -2.58
CA PRO A 320 8.33 8.72 -3.80
C PRO A 320 9.82 9.03 -3.64
N MET A 321 10.22 9.57 -2.48
CA MET A 321 11.60 9.92 -2.19
C MET A 321 12.50 8.69 -2.08
N ILE A 322 12.05 7.64 -1.39
CA ILE A 322 12.79 6.38 -1.30
C ILE A 322 12.99 5.75 -2.68
N LEU A 323 11.96 5.76 -3.53
CA LEU A 323 12.06 5.21 -4.89
C LEU A 323 13.03 5.99 -5.76
N SER A 324 12.98 7.33 -5.70
CA SER A 324 13.93 8.20 -6.40
C SER A 324 15.37 7.95 -5.94
N THR A 325 15.59 8.00 -4.62
CA THR A 325 16.91 7.77 -4.04
C THR A 325 17.45 6.36 -4.31
N LEU A 326 16.59 5.34 -4.25
CA LEU A 326 16.95 3.95 -4.54
C LEU A 326 17.43 3.78 -5.99
N HIS A 327 16.71 4.41 -6.91
CA HIS A 327 17.05 4.38 -8.33
C HIS A 327 18.39 5.07 -8.61
N GLN A 328 18.66 6.20 -7.96
CA GLN A 328 19.92 6.96 -8.10
C GLN A 328 21.12 6.25 -7.43
N ALA A 329 20.90 5.59 -6.28
CA ALA A 329 21.97 4.95 -5.51
C ALA A 329 22.30 3.53 -5.98
N ALA A 330 21.39 2.86 -6.67
CA ALA A 330 21.61 1.51 -7.17
C ALA A 330 22.44 1.51 -8.46
N PRO A 331 23.38 0.55 -8.65
CA PRO A 331 24.08 0.38 -9.92
C PRO A 331 23.08 0.26 -11.08
N PRO A 332 23.33 0.87 -12.25
CA PRO A 332 22.37 0.92 -13.37
C PRO A 332 21.88 -0.45 -13.83
N ASP A 333 22.75 -1.46 -13.79
CA ASP A 333 22.47 -2.85 -14.17
C ASP A 333 21.72 -3.64 -13.08
N ARG A 334 21.63 -3.10 -11.83
CA ARG A 334 21.05 -3.78 -10.66
C ARG A 334 19.87 -3.02 -10.01
N GLN A 335 19.36 -1.97 -10.64
CA GLN A 335 18.23 -1.18 -10.12
C GLN A 335 16.99 -2.03 -9.88
N GLY A 336 16.69 -2.98 -10.76
CA GLY A 336 15.60 -3.94 -10.59
C GLY A 336 15.78 -4.83 -9.35
N GLN A 337 17.02 -5.28 -9.06
CA GLN A 337 17.32 -6.06 -7.86
C GLN A 337 17.15 -5.22 -6.58
N ALA A 338 17.54 -3.95 -6.59
CA ALA A 338 17.35 -3.04 -5.46
C ALA A 338 15.86 -2.82 -5.16
N LEU A 339 15.05 -2.64 -6.19
CA LEU A 339 13.59 -2.51 -6.06
C LEU A 339 12.96 -3.80 -5.50
N ALA A 340 13.36 -4.95 -6.01
CA ALA A 340 12.89 -6.25 -5.54
C ALA A 340 13.26 -6.46 -4.06
N LEU A 341 14.50 -6.13 -3.67
CA LEU A 341 14.95 -6.23 -2.30
C LEU A 341 14.12 -5.34 -1.36
N ARG A 342 13.83 -4.09 -1.77
CA ARG A 342 12.93 -3.20 -1.03
C ARG A 342 11.55 -3.83 -0.84
N MET A 343 10.97 -4.42 -1.89
CA MET A 343 9.65 -5.07 -1.81
C MET A 343 9.66 -6.25 -0.85
N VAL A 344 10.72 -7.08 -0.87
CA VAL A 344 10.86 -8.21 0.05
C VAL A 344 10.87 -7.72 1.51
N PHE A 345 11.70 -6.73 1.84
CA PHE A 345 11.78 -6.19 3.19
C PHE A 345 10.45 -5.54 3.63
N THR A 346 9.80 -4.79 2.75
CA THR A 346 8.49 -4.18 3.05
C THR A 346 7.45 -5.27 3.30
N ASN A 347 7.36 -6.30 2.45
CA ASN A 347 6.37 -7.36 2.61
C ASN A 347 6.59 -8.19 3.88
N VAL A 348 7.85 -8.50 4.22
CA VAL A 348 8.18 -9.18 5.49
C VAL A 348 7.74 -8.33 6.68
N ALA A 349 7.99 -7.02 6.66
CA ALA A 349 7.55 -6.11 7.70
C ALA A 349 6.02 -6.08 7.81
N THR A 350 5.30 -5.93 6.69
CA THR A 350 3.83 -5.88 6.67
C THR A 350 3.17 -7.16 7.20
N ILE A 351 3.85 -8.31 7.12
CA ILE A 351 3.36 -9.55 7.76
C ILE A 351 3.70 -9.59 9.25
N ALA A 352 4.96 -9.33 9.59
CA ALA A 352 5.44 -9.54 10.95
C ALA A 352 4.96 -8.46 11.92
N MET A 353 4.88 -7.19 11.46
CA MET A 353 4.61 -6.07 12.34
C MET A 353 3.20 -6.07 12.94
N PRO A 354 2.09 -6.28 12.22
CA PRO A 354 0.77 -6.27 12.84
C PRO A 354 0.60 -7.37 13.91
N ALA A 355 1.11 -8.58 13.66
CA ALA A 355 1.11 -9.63 14.67
C ALA A 355 1.97 -9.26 15.88
N GLY A 356 3.17 -8.70 15.64
CA GLY A 356 4.06 -8.20 16.69
C GLY A 356 3.43 -7.06 17.50
N PHE A 357 2.71 -6.15 16.85
CA PHE A 357 1.99 -5.06 17.50
C PHE A 357 0.86 -5.58 18.38
N GLY A 358 0.13 -6.61 17.92
CA GLY A 358 -0.88 -7.26 18.74
C GLY A 358 -0.31 -7.87 20.03
N LEU A 359 0.83 -8.57 19.93
CA LEU A 359 1.53 -9.11 21.09
C LEU A 359 2.07 -8.01 22.01
N LEU A 360 2.62 -6.93 21.43
CA LEU A 360 3.12 -5.80 22.20
C LEU A 360 1.99 -5.08 22.94
N ALA A 361 0.82 -4.97 22.33
CA ALA A 361 -0.35 -4.37 22.95
C ALA A 361 -0.83 -5.16 24.19
N LEU A 362 -0.65 -6.48 24.25
CA LEU A 362 -0.97 -7.30 25.42
C LEU A 362 -0.13 -6.92 26.65
N VAL A 363 1.15 -6.58 26.46
CA VAL A 363 2.08 -6.31 27.55
C VAL A 363 2.11 -4.83 27.91
N GLY A 364 2.12 -3.96 26.90
CA GLY A 364 2.33 -2.51 27.06
C GLY A 364 1.09 -1.66 26.80
N GLY A 365 -0.09 -2.28 26.59
CA GLY A 365 -1.33 -1.60 26.25
C GLY A 365 -1.41 -1.21 24.76
N SER A 366 -2.60 -0.80 24.32
CA SER A 366 -2.95 -0.51 22.92
C SER A 366 -2.12 0.60 22.26
N ALA A 367 -1.46 1.46 23.06
CA ALA A 367 -0.59 2.53 22.58
C ALA A 367 0.87 2.08 22.36
N ALA A 368 1.30 0.96 22.95
CA ALA A 368 2.68 0.51 22.90
C ALA A 368 3.24 0.34 21.48
N PRO A 369 2.50 -0.15 20.48
CA PRO A 369 2.97 -0.21 19.09
C PRO A 369 3.38 1.17 18.54
N MET A 370 2.64 2.23 18.87
CA MET A 370 2.97 3.58 18.41
C MET A 370 4.25 4.11 19.05
N TRP A 371 4.43 3.88 20.36
CA TRP A 371 5.64 4.31 21.06
C TRP A 371 6.88 3.55 20.58
N LEU A 372 6.77 2.24 20.34
CA LEU A 372 7.84 1.48 19.72
C LEU A 372 8.22 2.06 18.35
N MET A 373 7.21 2.34 17.52
CA MET A 373 7.46 2.90 16.19
C MET A 373 8.04 4.31 16.28
N ALA A 374 7.60 5.14 17.22
CA ALA A 374 8.23 6.45 17.46
C ALA A 374 9.72 6.32 17.78
N ALA A 375 10.09 5.39 18.67
CA ALA A 375 11.50 5.11 19.02
C ALA A 375 12.29 4.62 17.81
N LEU A 376 11.74 3.70 17.01
CA LEU A 376 12.38 3.19 15.80
C LEU A 376 12.56 4.28 14.72
N LEU A 377 11.56 5.18 14.56
CA LEU A 377 11.68 6.30 13.63
C LEU A 377 12.72 7.34 14.09
N ILE A 378 12.82 7.58 15.40
CA ILE A 378 13.89 8.42 15.98
C ILE A 378 15.25 7.79 15.67
N ALA A 379 15.42 6.49 15.89
CA ALA A 379 16.65 5.76 15.56
C ALA A 379 16.95 5.79 14.04
N ALA A 380 15.93 5.69 13.20
CA ALA A 380 16.04 5.73 11.74
C ALA A 380 16.52 7.11 11.19
N ARG A 381 16.49 8.17 12.01
CA ARG A 381 17.08 9.47 11.65
C ARG A 381 18.59 9.39 11.46
N TRP A 382 19.27 8.51 12.21
CA TRP A 382 20.71 8.34 12.05
C TRP A 382 21.08 7.79 10.65
N PRO A 383 20.57 6.63 10.17
CA PRO A 383 20.84 6.21 8.81
C PRO A 383 20.33 7.19 7.74
N ALA A 384 19.19 7.87 7.97
CA ALA A 384 18.70 8.91 7.05
C ALA A 384 19.64 10.11 6.94
N SER A 385 20.27 10.53 8.05
CA SER A 385 21.23 11.64 8.06
C SER A 385 22.51 11.34 7.29
N GLN A 386 22.85 10.07 7.11
CA GLN A 386 24.03 9.61 6.38
C GLN A 386 23.79 9.39 4.88
N LEU A 387 22.59 9.61 4.39
CA LEU A 387 22.29 9.53 2.97
C LEU A 387 23.00 10.68 2.25
N ARG A 388 24.07 10.36 1.53
CA ARG A 388 24.73 11.27 0.59
C ARG A 388 24.27 10.87 -0.81
N LEU A 389 23.42 11.71 -1.40
CA LEU A 389 23.06 11.56 -2.80
C LEU A 389 24.15 12.16 -3.66
N PRO A 390 24.55 11.55 -4.78
CA PRO A 390 25.40 12.23 -5.76
C PRO A 390 24.66 13.50 -6.19
N ALA A 391 25.37 14.64 -6.16
CA ALA A 391 24.84 15.89 -6.69
C ALA A 391 24.40 15.64 -8.13
N SER A 392 23.20 16.09 -8.49
CA SER A 392 22.69 15.96 -9.86
C SER A 392 23.70 16.60 -10.82
N SER A 393 24.31 15.78 -11.67
CA SER A 393 25.35 16.16 -12.62
C SER A 393 24.86 17.09 -13.75
N GLU A 394 23.68 17.66 -13.64
CA GLU A 394 23.12 18.56 -14.67
C GLU A 394 23.49 20.03 -14.49
N THR A 395 24.09 20.42 -13.35
CA THR A 395 24.46 21.83 -13.16
C THR A 395 25.92 22.16 -13.61
N ASP A 396 26.74 21.14 -13.84
CA ASP A 396 28.13 21.37 -14.30
C ASP A 396 28.30 21.35 -15.84
N ALA A 397 27.37 20.76 -16.58
CA ALA A 397 27.41 20.77 -18.04
C ALA A 397 26.94 22.09 -18.67
N ALA A 398 26.41 23.02 -17.91
CA ALA A 398 25.95 24.33 -18.37
C ALA A 398 26.97 25.47 -18.00
N ARG A 399 28.16 25.12 -17.49
CA ARG A 399 29.22 26.09 -17.12
C ARG A 399 30.55 25.83 -17.81
N VAL A 400 30.57 25.02 -18.88
CA VAL A 400 31.75 24.91 -19.77
C VAL A 400 31.44 25.44 -21.16
#